data_7e0b53bdf4d154dd7d84eaffedd8801d
#
_entry.id   7e0b53bdf4d154dd7d84eaffedd8801d
#
_cell.length_a   1.000
_cell.length_b   1.000
_cell.length_c   1.000
_cell.angle_alpha   90.00
_cell.angle_beta   90.00
_cell.angle_gamma   90.00
#
_symmetry.space_group_name_H-M   'P 1'
#
loop_
_entity.id
_entity.type
_entity.pdbx_description
1 polymer ?
#
loop_
_entity_poly.entity_id
_entity_poly.type
_entity_poly.pdbx_seq_one_letter_code
_entity_poly.pdbx_strand_id
1 'polypeptide(L)'
;AIKYPGSKQLILRRTFSELDKSLIRLSLSLYPKEIYSFNQSSHTGRFKNGSIIDFGYCAAEFDVYQYQSAEYDVIRFDELTHFTESQYIYLISRVRGANDFPKQIKSSTNPGGIGHGWVKARFVDPSPACVEFKGDDGMERIFIPSLLDDNGFLSRGDPKYRERLLALPDREKKALLYGD
;
A
#
# COMPACT_ATOMS: atom_id res chain seq x y z
N ALA A 1 -0.54 0.03 -14.06
CA ALA A 1 -0.72 1.12 -15.04
C ALA A 1 -0.18 0.72 -16.42
N ILE A 2 1.08 0.33 -16.54
CA ILE A 2 1.72 0.05 -17.85
C ILE A 2 1.06 -1.14 -18.55
N LYS A 3 0.87 -2.26 -17.85
CA LYS A 3 0.33 -3.51 -18.41
C LYS A 3 -1.12 -3.41 -18.88
N TYR A 4 -1.92 -2.56 -18.26
CA TYR A 4 -3.35 -2.40 -18.55
C TYR A 4 -3.64 -0.94 -18.93
N PRO A 5 -3.61 -0.60 -20.23
CA PRO A 5 -3.90 0.75 -20.72
C PRO A 5 -5.29 1.23 -20.28
N GLY A 6 -5.36 2.45 -19.75
CA GLY A 6 -6.61 3.02 -19.22
C GLY A 6 -6.96 2.61 -17.79
N SER A 7 -6.12 1.80 -17.11
CA SER A 7 -6.39 1.38 -15.72
C SER A 7 -6.35 2.55 -14.73
N LYS A 8 -7.24 2.50 -13.74
CA LYS A 8 -7.34 3.47 -12.66
C LYS A 8 -6.83 2.87 -11.36
N GLN A 9 -5.86 3.49 -10.73
CA GLN A 9 -5.24 2.99 -9.52
C GLN A 9 -5.24 4.07 -8.44
N LEU A 10 -5.40 3.68 -7.20
CA LEU A 10 -5.26 4.53 -6.02
C LEU A 10 -4.12 4.00 -5.15
N ILE A 11 -3.25 4.88 -4.70
CA ILE A 11 -2.23 4.58 -3.71
C ILE A 11 -2.49 5.45 -2.49
N LEU A 12 -2.58 4.85 -1.33
CA LEU A 12 -2.97 5.49 -0.08
C LEU A 12 -1.86 5.43 0.96
N ARG A 13 -1.69 6.53 1.66
CA ARG A 13 -0.93 6.61 2.92
C ARG A 13 -1.73 7.35 3.97
N ARG A 14 -1.33 7.26 5.26
CA ARG A 14 -2.07 7.91 6.34
C ARG A 14 -2.12 9.43 6.19
N THR A 15 -0.98 10.06 5.84
CA THR A 15 -0.89 11.52 5.69
C THR A 15 -0.33 11.91 4.33
N PHE A 16 -0.72 13.10 3.84
CA PHE A 16 -0.19 13.63 2.59
C PHE A 16 1.33 13.89 2.66
N SER A 17 1.83 14.38 3.79
CA SER A 17 3.27 14.64 3.96
C SER A 17 4.12 13.38 3.80
N GLU A 18 3.66 12.23 4.33
CA GLU A 18 4.35 10.94 4.14
C GLU A 18 4.26 10.48 2.69
N LEU A 19 3.09 10.62 2.07
CA LEU A 19 2.85 10.27 0.68
C LEU A 19 3.76 11.04 -0.27
N ASP A 20 3.87 12.38 -0.09
CA ASP A 20 4.73 13.23 -0.91
C ASP A 20 6.21 12.86 -0.76
N LYS A 21 6.68 12.70 0.48
CA LYS A 21 8.10 12.40 0.76
C LYS A 21 8.54 11.01 0.30
N SER A 22 7.62 10.09 0.07
CA SER A 22 7.92 8.71 -0.31
C SER A 22 7.40 8.36 -1.70
N LEU A 23 6.14 8.00 -1.81
CA LEU A 23 5.56 7.36 -3.00
C LEU A 23 5.46 8.30 -4.21
N ILE A 24 5.14 9.59 -4.01
CA ILE A 24 5.11 10.55 -5.11
C ILE A 24 6.52 10.75 -5.66
N ARG A 25 7.52 11.00 -4.81
CA ARG A 25 8.92 11.15 -5.23
C ARG A 25 9.44 9.88 -5.89
N LEU A 26 9.11 8.71 -5.34
CA LEU A 26 9.47 7.44 -5.96
C LEU A 26 8.85 7.30 -7.35
N SER A 27 7.59 7.66 -7.53
CA SER A 27 6.94 7.59 -8.85
C SER A 27 7.61 8.47 -9.89
N LEU A 28 8.03 9.68 -9.49
CA LEU A 28 8.74 10.63 -10.35
C LEU A 28 10.15 10.16 -10.75
N SER A 29 10.79 9.37 -9.90
CA SER A 29 12.11 8.78 -10.21
C SER A 29 12.01 7.47 -11.00
N LEU A 30 10.93 6.70 -10.77
CA LEU A 30 10.74 5.37 -11.34
C LEU A 30 10.24 5.41 -12.78
N TYR A 31 9.30 6.32 -13.08
CA TYR A 31 8.66 6.36 -14.40
C TYR A 31 9.33 7.40 -15.32
N PRO A 32 9.74 7.00 -16.54
CA PRO A 32 10.29 7.92 -17.51
C PRO A 32 9.32 9.04 -17.89
N LYS A 33 9.82 10.27 -18.02
CA LYS A 33 9.01 11.45 -18.35
C LYS A 33 8.32 11.34 -19.72
N GLU A 34 8.84 10.51 -20.59
CA GLU A 34 8.29 10.24 -21.92
C GLU A 34 6.93 9.53 -21.86
N ILE A 35 6.65 8.79 -20.79
CA ILE A 35 5.41 8.01 -20.63
C ILE A 35 4.57 8.43 -19.45
N TYR A 36 5.11 9.23 -18.53
CA TYR A 36 4.47 9.58 -17.27
C TYR A 36 4.58 11.07 -16.97
N SER A 37 3.50 11.65 -16.49
CA SER A 37 3.44 13.02 -15.96
C SER A 37 2.68 13.04 -14.65
N PHE A 38 3.07 13.94 -13.74
CA PHE A 38 2.42 14.11 -12.45
C PHE A 38 1.80 15.50 -12.33
N ASN A 39 0.53 15.56 -11.97
CA ASN A 39 -0.16 16.81 -11.67
C ASN A 39 -0.14 17.03 -10.16
N GLN A 40 0.55 18.09 -9.73
CA GLN A 40 0.76 18.41 -8.32
C GLN A 40 -0.51 18.89 -7.61
N SER A 41 -1.42 19.55 -8.33
CA SER A 41 -2.68 20.06 -7.73
C SER A 41 -3.71 18.97 -7.52
N SER A 42 -3.81 17.99 -8.41
CA SER A 42 -4.74 16.86 -8.29
C SER A 42 -4.10 15.62 -7.67
N HIS A 43 -2.81 15.64 -7.40
CA HIS A 43 -2.01 14.50 -6.93
C HIS A 43 -2.18 13.25 -7.80
N THR A 44 -2.28 13.44 -9.11
CA THR A 44 -2.54 12.37 -10.07
C THR A 44 -1.37 12.17 -11.02
N GLY A 45 -0.86 10.97 -11.09
CA GLY A 45 0.07 10.51 -12.12
C GLY A 45 -0.68 10.00 -13.36
N ARG A 46 -0.33 10.49 -14.54
CA ARG A 46 -0.95 10.12 -15.82
C ARG A 46 0.06 9.49 -16.76
N PHE A 47 -0.33 8.36 -17.33
CA PHE A 47 0.45 7.65 -18.34
C PHE A 47 -0.09 7.95 -19.74
N LYS A 48 0.80 7.97 -20.75
CA LYS A 48 0.39 8.17 -22.15
C LYS A 48 -0.58 7.12 -22.69
N ASN A 49 -0.61 5.93 -22.08
CA ASN A 49 -1.55 4.87 -22.43
C ASN A 49 -2.96 5.06 -21.80
N GLY A 50 -3.22 6.21 -21.17
CA GLY A 50 -4.50 6.54 -20.54
C GLY A 50 -4.65 6.07 -19.10
N SER A 51 -3.70 5.29 -18.57
CA SER A 51 -3.75 4.86 -17.16
C SER A 51 -3.47 6.03 -16.21
N ILE A 52 -4.06 5.96 -15.02
CA ILE A 52 -3.85 6.95 -13.96
C ILE A 52 -3.48 6.27 -12.63
N ILE A 53 -2.72 7.00 -11.83
CA ILE A 53 -2.48 6.69 -10.41
C ILE A 53 -2.86 7.94 -9.61
N ASP A 54 -3.89 7.84 -8.81
CA ASP A 54 -4.21 8.84 -7.81
C ASP A 54 -3.43 8.56 -6.52
N PHE A 55 -2.83 9.59 -5.97
CA PHE A 55 -2.10 9.55 -4.71
C PHE A 55 -2.97 10.20 -3.63
N GLY A 56 -3.53 9.37 -2.74
CA GLY A 56 -4.50 9.78 -1.76
C GLY A 56 -4.08 9.53 -0.32
N TYR A 57 -4.78 10.15 0.61
CA TYR A 57 -4.55 9.96 2.04
C TYR A 57 -5.88 9.93 2.83
N CYS A 58 -5.81 9.38 4.05
CA CYS A 58 -6.91 9.36 5.01
C CYS A 58 -6.37 9.58 6.42
N ALA A 59 -6.23 10.84 6.83
CA ALA A 59 -5.77 11.21 8.17
C ALA A 59 -6.88 11.03 9.22
N ALA A 60 -8.11 11.42 8.89
CA ALA A 60 -9.30 11.27 9.72
C ALA A 60 -10.26 10.20 9.17
N GLU A 61 -11.19 9.73 10.03
CA GLU A 61 -12.20 8.73 9.63
C GLU A 61 -13.05 9.19 8.45
N PHE A 62 -13.42 10.47 8.42
CA PHE A 62 -14.28 11.01 7.38
C PHE A 62 -13.57 11.29 6.05
N ASP A 63 -12.25 11.22 5.99
CA ASP A 63 -11.49 11.46 4.75
C ASP A 63 -11.81 10.42 3.68
N VAL A 64 -12.34 9.27 4.04
CA VAL A 64 -12.77 8.23 3.09
C VAL A 64 -13.86 8.73 2.13
N TYR A 65 -14.69 9.69 2.54
CA TYR A 65 -15.78 10.19 1.71
C TYR A 65 -15.32 11.01 0.50
N GLN A 66 -14.09 11.51 0.48
CA GLN A 66 -13.51 12.13 -0.72
C GLN A 66 -13.43 11.15 -1.91
N TYR A 67 -13.44 9.84 -1.64
CA TYR A 67 -13.42 8.77 -2.65
C TYR A 67 -14.81 8.22 -2.98
N GLN A 68 -15.91 8.81 -2.48
CA GLN A 68 -17.26 8.25 -2.56
C GLN A 68 -17.70 7.97 -4.00
N SER A 69 -17.40 8.84 -4.94
CA SER A 69 -17.77 8.70 -6.36
C SER A 69 -16.70 8.05 -7.22
N ALA A 70 -15.56 7.67 -6.64
CA ALA A 70 -14.44 7.12 -7.39
C ALA A 70 -14.60 5.63 -7.68
N GLU A 71 -13.95 5.19 -8.76
CA GLU A 71 -13.85 3.80 -9.16
C GLU A 71 -12.38 3.49 -9.50
N TYR A 72 -11.87 2.40 -8.93
CA TYR A 72 -10.51 1.97 -9.14
C TYR A 72 -10.43 0.49 -9.50
N ASP A 73 -9.49 0.13 -10.37
CA ASP A 73 -9.15 -1.26 -10.64
C ASP A 73 -8.24 -1.84 -9.55
N VAL A 74 -7.34 -1.01 -9.04
CA VAL A 74 -6.40 -1.43 -7.99
C VAL A 74 -6.32 -0.34 -6.91
N ILE A 75 -6.45 -0.75 -5.66
CA ILE A 75 -6.14 0.11 -4.51
C ILE A 75 -4.93 -0.47 -3.77
N ARG A 76 -3.99 0.41 -3.43
CA ARG A 76 -2.80 0.08 -2.64
C ARG A 76 -2.79 0.87 -1.35
N PHE A 77 -2.64 0.18 -0.23
CA PHE A 77 -2.38 0.79 1.06
C PHE A 77 -0.90 0.63 1.40
N ASP A 78 -0.22 1.72 1.58
CA ASP A 78 1.13 1.72 2.15
C ASP A 78 1.02 2.00 3.65
N GLU A 79 1.68 1.19 4.47
CA GLU A 79 1.55 1.15 5.93
C GLU A 79 0.09 0.90 6.37
N LEU A 80 -0.48 -0.26 5.98
CA LEU A 80 -1.88 -0.61 6.25
C LEU A 80 -2.25 -0.51 7.74
N THR A 81 -1.34 -0.85 8.66
CA THR A 81 -1.59 -0.75 10.10
C THR A 81 -1.76 0.68 10.61
N HIS A 82 -1.53 1.69 9.78
CA HIS A 82 -1.85 3.08 10.11
C HIS A 82 -3.32 3.44 9.86
N PHE A 83 -4.08 2.60 9.19
CA PHE A 83 -5.51 2.81 8.91
C PHE A 83 -6.38 2.06 9.91
N THR A 84 -7.59 2.57 10.14
CA THR A 84 -8.62 1.83 10.85
C THR A 84 -9.27 0.78 9.93
N GLU A 85 -9.89 -0.22 10.51
CA GLU A 85 -10.61 -1.23 9.73
C GLU A 85 -11.79 -0.60 8.95
N SER A 86 -12.50 0.35 9.55
CA SER A 86 -13.59 1.07 8.89
C SER A 86 -13.12 1.84 7.65
N GLN A 87 -11.98 2.52 7.73
CA GLN A 87 -11.37 3.18 6.57
C GLN A 87 -11.03 2.17 5.47
N TYR A 88 -10.40 1.05 5.83
CA TYR A 88 -10.06 0.00 4.88
C TYR A 88 -11.29 -0.57 4.18
N ILE A 89 -12.31 -0.99 4.95
CA ILE A 89 -13.55 -1.57 4.40
C ILE A 89 -14.28 -0.61 3.47
N TYR A 90 -14.38 0.68 3.84
CA TYR A 90 -14.97 1.68 2.97
C TYR A 90 -14.21 1.83 1.65
N LEU A 91 -12.90 1.96 1.73
CA LEU A 91 -12.06 2.22 0.56
C LEU A 91 -12.01 1.03 -0.40
N ILE A 92 -11.96 -0.20 0.08
CA ILE A 92 -11.96 -1.38 -0.79
C ILE A 92 -13.26 -1.52 -1.58
N SER A 93 -14.38 -0.98 -1.10
CA SER A 93 -15.63 -0.94 -1.85
C SER A 93 -15.57 -0.03 -3.10
N ARG A 94 -14.51 0.75 -3.25
CA ARG A 94 -14.23 1.56 -4.46
C ARG A 94 -13.48 0.75 -5.54
N VAL A 95 -13.06 -0.48 -5.24
CA VAL A 95 -12.50 -1.41 -6.23
C VAL A 95 -13.65 -1.99 -7.05
N ARG A 96 -14.00 -1.28 -8.12
CA ARG A 96 -15.14 -1.59 -8.98
C ARG A 96 -14.91 -1.02 -10.38
N GLY A 97 -15.77 -1.37 -11.32
CA GLY A 97 -15.75 -0.87 -12.69
C GLY A 97 -16.16 -1.95 -13.68
N ALA A 98 -16.72 -1.56 -14.80
CA ALA A 98 -17.28 -2.44 -15.82
C ALA A 98 -16.24 -2.93 -16.86
N ASN A 99 -14.96 -2.69 -16.63
CA ASN A 99 -13.88 -3.17 -17.49
C ASN A 99 -13.38 -4.56 -17.05
N ASP A 100 -12.65 -5.25 -17.93
CA ASP A 100 -12.08 -6.58 -17.69
C ASP A 100 -10.70 -6.56 -16.96
N PHE A 101 -10.33 -5.43 -16.37
CA PHE A 101 -9.07 -5.34 -15.64
C PHE A 101 -9.17 -6.06 -14.29
N PRO A 102 -8.09 -6.71 -13.85
CA PRO A 102 -8.06 -7.34 -12.53
C PRO A 102 -8.40 -6.34 -11.42
N LYS A 103 -9.38 -6.69 -10.59
CA LYS A 103 -9.75 -5.91 -9.41
C LYS A 103 -8.93 -6.41 -8.23
N GLN A 104 -8.01 -5.58 -7.74
CA GLN A 104 -7.03 -6.00 -6.74
C GLN A 104 -6.89 -4.98 -5.61
N ILE A 105 -6.67 -5.51 -4.42
CA ILE A 105 -6.27 -4.74 -3.24
C ILE A 105 -4.90 -5.24 -2.83
N LYS A 106 -3.95 -4.33 -2.65
CA LYS A 106 -2.58 -4.65 -2.24
C LYS A 106 -2.21 -3.78 -1.06
N SER A 107 -1.50 -4.36 -0.10
CA SER A 107 -1.09 -3.63 1.09
C SER A 107 0.34 -4.00 1.46
N SER A 108 1.07 -3.04 1.97
CA SER A 108 2.35 -3.23 2.66
C SER A 108 2.24 -2.65 4.06
N THR A 109 2.89 -3.26 5.02
CA THR A 109 2.94 -2.75 6.38
C THR A 109 4.00 -3.44 7.23
N ASN A 110 4.40 -2.77 8.29
CA ASN A 110 5.09 -3.37 9.41
C ASN A 110 4.11 -3.59 10.57
N PRO A 111 4.41 -4.48 11.51
CA PRO A 111 3.67 -4.61 12.77
C PRO A 111 3.63 -3.30 13.55
N GLY A 112 2.56 -3.07 14.31
CA GLY A 112 2.35 -1.85 15.10
C GLY A 112 1.28 -0.93 14.52
N GLY A 113 1.12 0.28 15.11
CA GLY A 113 0.07 1.23 14.72
C GLY A 113 -1.33 0.86 15.22
N ILE A 114 -2.28 1.73 14.90
CA ILE A 114 -3.68 1.61 15.38
C ILE A 114 -4.42 0.41 14.78
N GLY A 115 -3.99 0.00 13.59
CA GLY A 115 -4.59 -1.10 12.83
C GLY A 115 -3.95 -2.46 13.05
N HIS A 116 -2.91 -2.57 13.89
CA HIS A 116 -2.17 -3.82 14.07
C HIS A 116 -3.10 -5.02 14.34
N GLY A 117 -4.04 -4.88 15.28
CA GLY A 117 -4.93 -5.96 15.69
C GLY A 117 -5.81 -6.47 14.56
N TRP A 118 -6.50 -5.57 13.87
CA TRP A 118 -7.40 -5.97 12.78
C TRP A 118 -6.65 -6.50 11.55
N VAL A 119 -5.47 -5.92 11.23
CA VAL A 119 -4.63 -6.42 10.12
C VAL A 119 -4.14 -7.83 10.42
N LYS A 120 -3.66 -8.07 11.64
CA LYS A 120 -3.23 -9.40 12.06
C LYS A 120 -4.37 -10.41 11.98
N ALA A 121 -5.53 -10.12 12.60
CA ALA A 121 -6.70 -10.98 12.58
C ALA A 121 -7.25 -11.26 11.18
N ARG A 122 -7.13 -10.30 10.26
CA ARG A 122 -7.68 -10.41 8.90
C ARG A 122 -6.76 -11.13 7.91
N PHE A 123 -5.44 -11.00 8.05
CA PHE A 123 -4.49 -11.45 7.03
C PHE A 123 -3.45 -12.46 7.52
N VAL A 124 -3.08 -12.41 8.81
CA VAL A 124 -1.98 -13.21 9.35
C VAL A 124 -2.49 -14.46 10.08
N ASP A 125 -3.43 -14.28 11.01
CA ASP A 125 -3.92 -15.38 11.86
C ASP A 125 -4.72 -16.47 11.12
N PRO A 126 -5.50 -16.15 10.04
CA PRO A 126 -6.38 -17.14 9.44
C PRO A 126 -5.68 -18.25 8.64
N SER A 127 -4.46 -18.02 8.15
CA SER A 127 -3.78 -18.99 7.28
C SER A 127 -2.26 -18.89 7.41
N PRO A 128 -1.54 -20.00 7.19
CA PRO A 128 -0.08 -19.94 7.09
C PRO A 128 0.40 -18.94 6.04
N ALA A 129 1.60 -18.38 6.26
CA ALA A 129 2.23 -17.47 5.31
C ALA A 129 2.35 -18.10 3.91
N CYS A 130 2.15 -17.27 2.88
CA CYS A 130 2.21 -17.65 1.45
C CYS A 130 1.15 -18.69 1.02
N VAL A 131 0.12 -18.93 1.82
CA VAL A 131 -1.02 -19.78 1.46
C VAL A 131 -2.24 -18.92 1.20
N GLU A 132 -2.84 -19.07 0.02
CA GLU A 132 -4.11 -18.40 -0.32
C GLU A 132 -5.25 -18.95 0.54
N PHE A 133 -6.12 -18.07 1.00
CA PHE A 133 -7.31 -18.43 1.76
C PHE A 133 -8.48 -17.50 1.45
N LYS A 134 -9.68 -17.96 1.73
CA LYS A 134 -10.90 -17.19 1.59
C LYS A 134 -11.38 -16.71 2.96
N GLY A 135 -11.53 -15.40 3.11
CA GLY A 135 -12.09 -14.82 4.33
C GLY A 135 -13.61 -14.99 4.43
N ASP A 136 -14.17 -14.67 5.61
CA ASP A 136 -15.61 -14.76 5.86
C ASP A 136 -16.46 -13.87 4.94
N ASP A 137 -15.87 -12.78 4.44
CA ASP A 137 -16.47 -11.89 3.43
C ASP A 137 -16.40 -12.45 1.99
N GLY A 138 -15.89 -13.66 1.82
CA GLY A 138 -15.77 -14.32 0.53
C GLY A 138 -14.59 -13.86 -0.34
N MET A 139 -13.77 -12.91 0.12
CA MET A 139 -12.61 -12.42 -0.61
C MET A 139 -11.39 -13.33 -0.43
N GLU A 140 -10.70 -13.62 -1.52
CA GLU A 140 -9.43 -14.35 -1.52
C GLU A 140 -8.29 -13.44 -1.06
N ARG A 141 -7.40 -13.98 -0.24
CA ARG A 141 -6.28 -13.29 0.40
C ARG A 141 -5.05 -14.16 0.45
N ILE A 142 -3.90 -13.49 0.50
CA ILE A 142 -2.62 -14.13 0.80
C ILE A 142 -1.79 -13.15 1.64
N PHE A 143 -1.17 -13.64 2.70
CA PHE A 143 -0.14 -12.92 3.46
C PHE A 143 1.24 -13.39 3.03
N ILE A 144 2.08 -12.46 2.61
CA ILE A 144 3.45 -12.72 2.19
C ILE A 144 4.39 -11.96 3.13
N PRO A 145 5.08 -12.65 4.04
CA PRO A 145 6.06 -12.00 4.91
C PRO A 145 7.27 -11.53 4.09
N SER A 146 7.88 -10.43 4.54
CA SER A 146 9.12 -9.91 3.96
C SER A 146 9.99 -9.39 5.10
N LEU A 147 11.12 -10.02 5.30
CA LEU A 147 12.09 -9.64 6.33
C LEU A 147 13.23 -8.85 5.72
N LEU A 148 14.02 -8.21 6.59
CA LEU A 148 15.20 -7.45 6.15
C LEU A 148 16.14 -8.31 5.30
N ASP A 149 16.33 -9.58 5.66
CA ASP A 149 17.22 -10.50 4.98
C ASP A 149 16.75 -10.90 3.57
N ASP A 150 15.46 -10.74 3.28
CA ASP A 150 14.90 -10.96 1.94
C ASP A 150 15.29 -9.83 0.96
N ASN A 151 15.69 -8.66 1.49
CA ASN A 151 16.07 -7.51 0.68
C ASN A 151 17.59 -7.47 0.41
N GLY A 152 18.05 -8.32 -0.47
CA GLY A 152 19.45 -8.39 -0.85
C GLY A 152 20.03 -7.11 -1.49
N PHE A 153 19.19 -6.22 -2.04
CA PHE A 153 19.63 -4.90 -2.53
C PHE A 153 19.97 -3.96 -1.38
N LEU A 154 19.13 -3.91 -0.36
CA LEU A 154 19.34 -3.09 0.82
C LEU A 154 20.56 -3.57 1.60
N SER A 155 20.69 -4.87 1.83
CA SER A 155 21.82 -5.47 2.55
C SER A 155 23.17 -5.21 1.88
N ARG A 156 23.21 -5.18 0.53
CA ARG A 156 24.43 -4.85 -0.22
C ARG A 156 24.68 -3.35 -0.32
N GLY A 157 23.62 -2.56 -0.50
CA GLY A 157 23.72 -1.10 -0.65
C GLY A 157 24.01 -0.35 0.65
N ASP A 158 23.57 -0.91 1.77
CA ASP A 158 23.73 -0.33 3.10
C ASP A 158 23.96 -1.42 4.17
N PRO A 159 25.19 -1.98 4.24
CA PRO A 159 25.52 -3.05 5.19
C PRO A 159 25.31 -2.69 6.66
N LYS A 160 25.36 -1.39 6.99
CA LYS A 160 25.18 -0.89 8.37
C LYS A 160 23.70 -0.66 8.74
N TYR A 161 22.76 -0.88 7.82
CA TYR A 161 21.35 -0.67 8.12
C TYR A 161 20.85 -1.58 9.26
N ARG A 162 21.25 -2.85 9.26
CA ARG A 162 20.92 -3.80 10.34
C ARG A 162 21.43 -3.30 11.71
N GLU A 163 22.65 -2.76 11.79
CA GLU A 163 23.20 -2.23 13.03
C GLU A 163 22.35 -1.07 13.56
N ARG A 164 21.89 -0.18 12.66
CA ARG A 164 20.98 0.92 13.04
C ARG A 164 19.64 0.43 13.55
N LEU A 165 19.07 -0.63 12.96
CA LEU A 165 17.85 -1.24 13.46
C LEU A 165 18.04 -1.92 14.83
N LEU A 166 19.18 -2.55 15.06
CA LEU A 166 19.51 -3.16 16.35
C LEU A 166 19.63 -2.14 17.48
N ALA A 167 19.97 -0.89 17.17
CA ALA A 167 20.06 0.22 18.14
C ALA A 167 18.69 0.82 18.51
N LEU A 168 17.61 0.44 17.84
CA LEU A 168 16.25 0.89 18.15
C LEU A 168 15.73 0.29 19.47
N PRO A 169 14.76 0.94 20.11
CA PRO A 169 14.01 0.34 21.23
C PRO A 169 13.41 -1.00 20.84
N ASP A 170 13.19 -1.87 21.82
CA ASP A 170 12.80 -3.28 21.57
C ASP A 170 11.52 -3.42 20.74
N ARG A 171 10.55 -2.53 20.92
CA ARG A 171 9.29 -2.55 20.17
C ARG A 171 9.52 -2.31 18.68
N GLU A 172 10.25 -1.26 18.34
CA GLU A 172 10.57 -0.90 16.95
C GLU A 172 11.52 -1.93 16.32
N LYS A 173 12.45 -2.45 17.09
CA LYS A 173 13.35 -3.52 16.68
C LYS A 173 12.57 -4.79 16.30
N LYS A 174 11.62 -5.22 17.13
CA LYS A 174 10.76 -6.37 16.83
C LYS A 174 9.99 -6.16 15.54
N ALA A 175 9.33 -5.02 15.39
CA ALA A 175 8.54 -4.70 14.21
C ALA A 175 9.36 -4.62 12.92
N LEU A 176 10.51 -3.91 12.95
CA LEU A 176 11.25 -3.58 11.74
C LEU A 176 12.32 -4.61 11.36
N LEU A 177 12.88 -5.33 12.33
CA LEU A 177 13.93 -6.32 12.07
C LEU A 177 13.39 -7.74 12.00
N TYR A 178 12.39 -8.08 12.82
CA TYR A 178 11.87 -9.45 12.94
C TYR A 178 10.45 -9.62 12.39
N GLY A 179 9.75 -8.54 12.09
CA GLY A 179 8.38 -8.59 11.58
C GLY A 179 7.35 -9.04 12.63
N ASP A 180 7.64 -8.82 13.93
CA ASP A 180 6.83 -9.29 15.08
C ASP A 180 6.19 -8.12 15.87
#